data_0bcb135ebfb8a92dc14f918a690eb100
#
_entry.id   0bcb135ebfb8a92dc14f918a690eb100
#
_cell.length_a   1.000
_cell.length_b   1.000
_cell.length_c   1.000
_cell.angle_alpha   90.00
_cell.angle_beta   90.00
_cell.angle_gamma   90.00
#
_symmetry.space_group_name_H-M   'P 1'
#
loop_
_entity.id
_entity.type
_entity.pdbx_description
1 polymer ?
#
loop_
_entity_poly.entity_id
_entity_poly.type
_entity_poly.pdbx_seq_one_letter_code
_entity_poly.pdbx_strand_id
1 'polypeptide(L)'
;MAEACSKDGVAFFRDSPVEEVTEADGMVTVKTGRGVIRAQHAVIATNSSISDRFAIHTKTAPYRTYVITFEIERGALPDALYWDTEDPYHYVRLQPGPSKTDYLLVGGEDHKSGEADNADERFRKLEAWARGLIPGLGKETHRWSGQVLDTIDYAGFIGCDPGGKNIYVAMGDSGQGLTHGVMGAMLNTSLILGKDHPWKDIYAPGRVPLKAAKNFLTENVTALKSFAEYVAPGELSSLDDLKLGQGAIVRRGLTKIAAYRDEAGALHLHSASCTHVGCHLHWNSFESCWDCPCHGSMFNVKGVPINAPAIGPLPKVDT
;
A
#
# COMPACT_ATOMS: atom_id res chain seq x y z
N MET A 1 17.13 -5.08 -14.49
CA MET A 1 16.47 -3.89 -15.08
C MET A 1 17.19 -2.60 -14.67
N ALA A 2 17.30 -2.22 -13.40
CA ALA A 2 17.94 -0.97 -12.95
C ALA A 2 19.37 -0.79 -13.49
N GLU A 3 20.21 -1.84 -13.49
CA GLU A 3 21.56 -1.78 -14.06
C GLU A 3 21.57 -1.49 -15.57
N ALA A 4 20.63 -2.06 -16.33
CA ALA A 4 20.48 -1.75 -17.76
C ALA A 4 20.09 -0.29 -17.97
N CYS A 5 19.08 0.21 -17.25
CA CYS A 5 18.68 1.61 -17.33
C CYS A 5 19.83 2.56 -16.95
N SER A 6 20.63 2.20 -15.93
CA SER A 6 21.78 3.03 -15.55
C SER A 6 22.84 3.12 -16.66
N LYS A 7 23.06 2.01 -17.41
CA LYS A 7 23.94 2.01 -18.60
C LYS A 7 23.42 2.92 -19.71
N ASP A 8 22.10 3.07 -19.81
CA ASP A 8 21.42 3.96 -20.76
C ASP A 8 21.32 5.42 -20.26
N GLY A 9 22.00 5.76 -19.16
CA GLY A 9 22.07 7.13 -18.64
C GLY A 9 20.97 7.53 -17.67
N VAL A 10 20.14 6.57 -17.22
CA VAL A 10 19.12 6.86 -16.21
C VAL A 10 19.77 7.05 -14.84
N ALA A 11 19.48 8.17 -14.18
CA ALA A 11 19.93 8.46 -12.84
C ALA A 11 18.91 7.93 -11.80
N PHE A 12 19.41 7.25 -10.76
CA PHE A 12 18.63 6.78 -9.63
C PHE A 12 18.99 7.54 -8.38
N PHE A 13 17.99 8.09 -7.70
CA PHE A 13 18.15 8.83 -6.44
C PHE A 13 17.52 8.05 -5.29
N ARG A 14 18.33 7.66 -4.32
CA ARG A 14 17.89 7.01 -3.07
C ARG A 14 17.67 8.06 -2.00
N ASP A 15 16.86 7.71 -1.00
CA ASP A 15 16.59 8.55 0.17
C ASP A 15 16.13 9.97 -0.22
N SER A 16 15.33 10.06 -1.27
CA SER A 16 14.84 11.30 -1.85
C SER A 16 13.31 11.24 -2.02
N PRO A 17 12.55 11.16 -0.91
CA PRO A 17 11.09 11.13 -0.98
C PRO A 17 10.58 12.41 -1.67
N VAL A 18 9.60 12.22 -2.54
CA VAL A 18 8.95 13.34 -3.24
C VAL A 18 7.93 13.96 -2.30
N GLU A 19 8.03 15.28 -2.11
CA GLU A 19 7.17 16.08 -1.25
C GLU A 19 6.05 16.77 -2.05
N GLU A 20 6.31 17.07 -3.32
CA GLU A 20 5.37 17.80 -4.17
C GLU A 20 5.68 17.56 -5.64
N VAL A 21 4.62 17.44 -6.45
CA VAL A 21 4.69 17.43 -7.92
C VAL A 21 3.73 18.49 -8.44
N THR A 22 4.26 19.45 -9.17
CA THR A 22 3.47 20.56 -9.76
C THR A 22 3.79 20.75 -11.23
N GLU A 23 2.83 21.31 -11.97
CA GLU A 23 2.99 21.62 -13.39
C GLU A 23 2.66 23.09 -13.62
N ALA A 24 3.59 23.80 -14.27
CA ALA A 24 3.41 25.18 -14.71
C ALA A 24 4.20 25.42 -16.00
N ASP A 25 3.65 26.22 -16.91
CA ASP A 25 4.29 26.65 -18.16
C ASP A 25 4.83 25.48 -19.00
N GLY A 26 4.10 24.36 -19.01
CA GLY A 26 4.47 23.16 -19.78
C GLY A 26 5.63 22.35 -19.18
N MET A 27 6.06 22.67 -17.98
CA MET A 27 7.13 21.96 -17.25
C MET A 27 6.59 21.39 -15.94
N VAL A 28 7.08 20.21 -15.59
CA VAL A 28 6.82 19.57 -14.30
C VAL A 28 7.98 19.87 -13.34
N THR A 29 7.63 20.25 -12.12
CA THR A 29 8.55 20.45 -11.02
C THR A 29 8.29 19.40 -9.95
N VAL A 30 9.33 18.62 -9.62
CA VAL A 30 9.31 17.61 -8.56
C VAL A 30 10.20 18.09 -7.43
N LYS A 31 9.60 18.29 -6.24
CA LYS A 31 10.30 18.75 -5.04
C LYS A 31 10.57 17.58 -4.11
N THR A 32 11.77 17.53 -3.59
CA THR A 32 12.22 16.60 -2.54
C THR A 32 12.93 17.35 -1.44
N GLY A 33 13.07 16.77 -0.26
CA GLY A 33 13.86 17.34 0.83
C GLY A 33 15.35 17.56 0.47
N ARG A 34 15.84 17.02 -0.66
CA ARG A 34 17.24 17.11 -1.11
C ARG A 34 17.44 18.01 -2.34
N GLY A 35 16.36 18.50 -2.94
CA GLY A 35 16.44 19.38 -4.10
C GLY A 35 15.20 19.36 -4.98
N VAL A 36 15.27 20.05 -6.09
CA VAL A 36 14.18 20.22 -7.06
C VAL A 36 14.62 19.71 -8.41
N ILE A 37 13.77 18.91 -9.05
CA ILE A 37 13.96 18.43 -10.42
C ILE A 37 12.92 19.13 -11.31
N ARG A 38 13.36 19.62 -12.47
CA ARG A 38 12.48 20.13 -13.52
C ARG A 38 12.56 19.23 -14.75
N ALA A 39 11.41 18.82 -15.26
CA ALA A 39 11.31 17.91 -16.39
C ALA A 39 10.15 18.30 -17.32
N GLN A 40 10.19 17.84 -18.56
CA GLN A 40 9.06 18.00 -19.49
C GLN A 40 7.89 17.11 -19.09
N HIS A 41 8.17 15.93 -18.54
CA HIS A 41 7.16 14.96 -18.13
C HIS A 41 7.57 14.33 -16.80
N ALA A 42 6.58 13.91 -16.01
CA ALA A 42 6.79 13.06 -14.83
C ALA A 42 5.82 11.87 -14.86
N VAL A 43 6.28 10.71 -14.38
CA VAL A 43 5.45 9.54 -14.16
C VAL A 43 5.42 9.23 -12.67
N ILE A 44 4.24 9.26 -12.06
CA ILE A 44 4.02 8.90 -10.66
C ILE A 44 3.67 7.41 -10.63
N ALA A 45 4.60 6.60 -10.12
CA ALA A 45 4.47 5.14 -10.02
C ALA A 45 4.59 4.70 -8.55
N THR A 46 3.89 5.39 -7.66
CA THR A 46 3.96 5.21 -6.20
C THR A 46 2.87 4.29 -5.65
N ASN A 47 2.20 3.54 -6.51
CA ASN A 47 1.00 2.73 -6.26
C ASN A 47 -0.21 3.55 -5.76
N SER A 48 0.00 4.56 -4.93
CA SER A 48 -1.00 5.57 -4.55
C SER A 48 -0.57 6.94 -5.05
N SER A 49 -1.49 7.74 -5.60
CA SER A 49 -1.17 9.07 -6.12
C SER A 49 -0.73 10.02 -5.01
N ILE A 50 0.29 10.83 -5.30
CA ILE A 50 0.73 11.95 -4.46
C ILE A 50 0.35 13.31 -5.06
N SER A 51 -0.16 13.35 -6.28
CA SER A 51 -0.54 14.57 -7.01
C SER A 51 -2.03 14.90 -6.89
N ASP A 52 -2.88 13.87 -6.79
CA ASP A 52 -4.35 14.00 -6.75
C ASP A 52 -4.89 13.55 -5.39
N ARG A 53 -5.67 14.41 -4.75
CA ARG A 53 -6.26 14.12 -3.44
C ARG A 53 -7.57 13.34 -3.49
N PHE A 54 -8.32 13.39 -4.59
CA PHE A 54 -9.70 12.91 -4.60
C PHE A 54 -10.06 11.99 -5.78
N ALA A 55 -9.69 12.32 -7.02
CA ALA A 55 -10.24 11.64 -8.18
C ALA A 55 -9.84 10.16 -8.28
N ILE A 56 -8.61 9.81 -7.97
CA ILE A 56 -8.12 8.42 -8.02
C ILE A 56 -8.35 7.70 -6.67
N HIS A 57 -8.07 8.38 -5.56
CA HIS A 57 -8.15 7.78 -4.22
C HIS A 57 -9.54 7.24 -3.88
N THR A 58 -10.61 7.95 -4.26
CA THR A 58 -11.98 7.47 -4.05
C THR A 58 -12.34 6.22 -4.84
N LYS A 59 -11.50 5.83 -5.80
CA LYS A 59 -11.66 4.65 -6.65
C LYS A 59 -10.70 3.51 -6.30
N THR A 60 -10.00 3.60 -5.17
CA THR A 60 -9.08 2.59 -4.65
C THR A 60 -9.38 2.27 -3.19
N ALA A 61 -9.13 1.04 -2.79
CA ALA A 61 -9.24 0.58 -1.41
C ALA A 61 -7.97 -0.15 -0.98
N PRO A 62 -7.43 0.13 0.21
CA PRO A 62 -6.26 -0.55 0.72
C PRO A 62 -6.62 -1.89 1.36
N TYR A 63 -5.96 -2.95 0.93
CA TYR A 63 -6.05 -4.27 1.53
C TYR A 63 -4.68 -4.72 2.02
N ARG A 64 -4.67 -5.49 3.10
CA ARG A 64 -3.49 -6.15 3.63
C ARG A 64 -3.53 -7.62 3.26
N THR A 65 -2.50 -8.11 2.60
CA THR A 65 -2.28 -9.53 2.28
C THR A 65 -1.15 -10.10 3.13
N TYR A 66 -1.17 -11.40 3.36
CA TYR A 66 -0.19 -12.12 4.16
C TYR A 66 0.49 -13.20 3.33
N VAL A 67 1.76 -13.44 3.60
CA VAL A 67 2.54 -14.47 2.92
C VAL A 67 3.35 -15.27 3.94
N ILE A 68 3.34 -16.59 3.80
CA ILE A 68 4.24 -17.50 4.49
C ILE A 68 5.02 -18.35 3.49
N THR A 69 6.17 -18.83 3.88
CA THR A 69 6.98 -19.67 3.02
C THR A 69 7.43 -20.95 3.72
N PHE A 70 7.56 -22.01 2.92
CA PHE A 70 8.07 -23.32 3.33
C PHE A 70 9.13 -23.77 2.35
N GLU A 71 10.15 -24.51 2.83
CA GLU A 71 11.03 -25.25 1.93
C GLU A 71 10.34 -26.55 1.51
N ILE A 72 10.43 -26.85 0.21
CA ILE A 72 9.97 -28.11 -0.37
C ILE A 72 11.07 -28.69 -1.27
N GLU A 73 11.03 -29.99 -1.55
CA GLU A 73 11.92 -30.60 -2.51
C GLU A 73 11.67 -30.03 -3.91
N ARG A 74 12.73 -29.73 -4.64
CA ARG A 74 12.62 -29.22 -6.01
C ARG A 74 11.89 -30.21 -6.90
N GLY A 75 10.85 -29.76 -7.59
CA GLY A 75 10.00 -30.59 -8.42
C GLY A 75 8.87 -31.32 -7.68
N ALA A 76 8.72 -31.11 -6.37
CA ALA A 76 7.59 -31.66 -5.62
C ALA A 76 6.24 -31.08 -6.09
N LEU A 77 6.25 -29.88 -6.64
CA LEU A 77 5.09 -29.22 -7.25
C LEU A 77 5.51 -28.65 -8.62
N PRO A 78 4.68 -28.75 -9.67
CA PRO A 78 4.94 -28.07 -10.93
C PRO A 78 5.11 -26.56 -10.73
N ASP A 79 6.07 -25.94 -11.44
CA ASP A 79 6.29 -24.50 -11.39
C ASP A 79 5.15 -23.78 -12.13
N ALA A 80 4.23 -23.21 -11.37
CA ALA A 80 3.06 -22.49 -11.85
C ALA A 80 2.61 -21.47 -10.80
N LEU A 81 1.68 -20.60 -11.21
CA LEU A 81 0.90 -19.77 -10.32
C LEU A 81 -0.46 -20.45 -10.06
N TYR A 82 -0.79 -20.65 -8.81
CA TYR A 82 -2.03 -21.29 -8.38
C TYR A 82 -2.88 -20.29 -7.61
N TRP A 83 -4.17 -20.30 -7.85
CA TRP A 83 -5.18 -19.54 -7.11
C TRP A 83 -6.39 -20.41 -6.82
N ASP A 84 -7.03 -20.18 -5.69
CA ASP A 84 -8.38 -20.64 -5.45
C ASP A 84 -9.41 -19.55 -5.80
N THR A 85 -10.67 -19.82 -5.50
CA THR A 85 -11.81 -18.90 -5.69
C THR A 85 -12.52 -18.61 -4.39
N GLU A 86 -11.85 -18.79 -3.25
CA GLU A 86 -12.38 -18.47 -1.94
C GLU A 86 -12.37 -16.96 -1.69
N ASP A 87 -13.01 -16.50 -0.63
CA ASP A 87 -13.01 -15.12 -0.19
C ASP A 87 -12.83 -15.10 1.34
N PRO A 88 -11.66 -14.69 1.84
CA PRO A 88 -10.48 -14.24 1.10
C PRO A 88 -9.79 -15.37 0.30
N TYR A 89 -9.28 -15.04 -0.88
CA TYR A 89 -8.61 -15.98 -1.78
C TYR A 89 -7.20 -16.36 -1.27
N HIS A 90 -6.69 -17.49 -1.82
CA HIS A 90 -5.31 -17.89 -1.59
C HIS A 90 -4.57 -18.06 -2.90
N TYR A 91 -3.27 -17.82 -2.86
CA TYR A 91 -2.38 -18.06 -4.00
C TYR A 91 -1.12 -18.80 -3.58
N VAL A 92 -0.56 -19.59 -4.52
CA VAL A 92 0.67 -20.32 -4.33
C VAL A 92 1.59 -20.11 -5.51
N ARG A 93 2.86 -19.91 -5.25
CA ARG A 93 3.91 -19.90 -6.26
C ARG A 93 5.21 -20.49 -5.72
N LEU A 94 6.08 -20.88 -6.64
CA LEU A 94 7.42 -21.35 -6.31
C LEU A 94 8.46 -20.25 -6.54
N GLN A 95 9.50 -20.29 -5.74
CA GLN A 95 10.73 -19.52 -5.92
C GLN A 95 11.90 -20.47 -5.77
N PRO A 96 12.83 -20.54 -6.76
CA PRO A 96 14.02 -21.36 -6.62
C PRO A 96 14.79 -21.06 -5.34
N GLY A 97 15.02 -22.08 -4.54
CA GLY A 97 15.82 -22.06 -3.33
C GLY A 97 17.24 -22.61 -3.55
N PRO A 98 18.04 -22.73 -2.49
CA PRO A 98 19.39 -23.27 -2.58
C PRO A 98 19.37 -24.77 -2.89
N SER A 99 20.43 -25.23 -3.57
CA SER A 99 20.66 -26.67 -3.86
C SER A 99 19.48 -27.35 -4.55
N LYS A 100 18.83 -28.28 -3.87
CA LYS A 100 17.72 -29.11 -4.38
C LYS A 100 16.36 -28.70 -3.80
N THR A 101 16.25 -27.53 -3.19
CA THR A 101 15.00 -27.04 -2.61
C THR A 101 14.43 -25.91 -3.43
N ASP A 102 13.13 -25.71 -3.28
CA ASP A 102 12.40 -24.52 -3.68
C ASP A 102 11.66 -23.95 -2.46
N TYR A 103 11.40 -22.66 -2.48
CA TYR A 103 10.49 -22.03 -1.53
C TYR A 103 9.08 -22.07 -2.10
N LEU A 104 8.16 -22.68 -1.36
CA LEU A 104 6.73 -22.57 -1.59
C LEU A 104 6.24 -21.30 -0.91
N LEU A 105 5.80 -20.34 -1.67
CA LEU A 105 5.17 -19.11 -1.17
C LEU A 105 3.66 -19.30 -1.21
N VAL A 106 3.03 -19.13 -0.05
CA VAL A 106 1.59 -19.20 0.11
C VAL A 106 1.10 -17.87 0.62
N GLY A 107 0.21 -17.22 -0.12
CA GLY A 107 -0.32 -15.92 0.24
C GLY A 107 -1.85 -15.86 0.21
N GLY A 108 -2.41 -14.85 0.87
CA GLY A 108 -3.84 -14.64 0.98
C GLY A 108 -4.29 -14.15 2.35
N GLU A 109 -5.48 -14.55 2.76
CA GLU A 109 -6.13 -14.11 4.01
C GLU A 109 -6.29 -12.58 4.06
N ASP A 110 -6.58 -11.97 2.93
CA ASP A 110 -6.65 -10.53 2.77
C ASP A 110 -7.75 -9.90 3.63
N HIS A 111 -7.50 -8.69 4.10
CA HIS A 111 -8.50 -7.86 4.75
C HIS A 111 -8.21 -6.37 4.51
N LYS A 112 -9.22 -5.54 4.72
CA LYS A 112 -9.08 -4.11 4.56
C LYS A 112 -8.08 -3.54 5.56
N SER A 113 -7.08 -2.80 5.10
CA SER A 113 -6.05 -2.19 5.95
C SER A 113 -6.68 -1.32 7.04
N GLY A 114 -6.16 -1.42 8.27
CA GLY A 114 -6.64 -0.64 9.41
C GLY A 114 -7.97 -1.11 10.03
N GLU A 115 -8.65 -2.15 9.48
CA GLU A 115 -9.89 -2.66 10.07
C GLU A 115 -9.67 -3.82 11.05
N ALA A 116 -8.48 -4.43 11.07
CA ALA A 116 -8.13 -5.49 12.00
C ALA A 116 -6.64 -5.48 12.33
N ASP A 117 -6.30 -5.87 13.56
CA ASP A 117 -4.94 -6.12 14.04
C ASP A 117 -4.84 -7.57 14.55
N ASN A 118 -4.97 -8.53 13.62
CA ASN A 118 -5.04 -9.97 13.91
C ASN A 118 -4.10 -10.81 13.01
N ALA A 119 -2.92 -10.28 12.70
CA ALA A 119 -1.95 -10.92 11.79
C ALA A 119 -1.64 -12.38 12.18
N ASP A 120 -1.42 -12.68 13.46
CA ASP A 120 -1.13 -14.03 13.93
C ASP A 120 -2.27 -15.03 13.66
N GLU A 121 -3.51 -14.59 13.70
CA GLU A 121 -4.66 -15.43 13.35
C GLU A 121 -4.64 -15.73 11.85
N ARG A 122 -4.35 -14.74 11.03
CA ARG A 122 -4.31 -14.87 9.57
C ARG A 122 -3.16 -15.77 9.13
N PHE A 123 -1.97 -15.60 9.70
CA PHE A 123 -0.87 -16.52 9.45
C PHE A 123 -1.19 -17.96 9.85
N ARG A 124 -1.88 -18.18 10.99
CA ARG A 124 -2.32 -19.52 11.39
C ARG A 124 -3.33 -20.14 10.43
N LYS A 125 -4.27 -19.35 9.92
CA LYS A 125 -5.23 -19.80 8.90
C LYS A 125 -4.53 -20.15 7.60
N LEU A 126 -3.64 -19.30 7.13
CA LEU A 126 -2.86 -19.50 5.92
C LEU A 126 -1.98 -20.75 6.02
N GLU A 127 -1.32 -20.96 7.17
CA GLU A 127 -0.54 -22.18 7.43
C GLU A 127 -1.43 -23.43 7.43
N ALA A 128 -2.58 -23.38 8.09
CA ALA A 128 -3.53 -24.50 8.14
C ALA A 128 -4.04 -24.86 6.73
N TRP A 129 -4.38 -23.87 5.93
CA TRP A 129 -4.78 -24.05 4.53
C TRP A 129 -3.66 -24.69 3.70
N ALA A 130 -2.43 -24.16 3.79
CA ALA A 130 -1.27 -24.68 3.06
C ALA A 130 -0.97 -26.16 3.42
N ARG A 131 -1.06 -26.51 4.71
CA ARG A 131 -0.86 -27.90 5.18
C ARG A 131 -1.98 -28.83 4.77
N GLY A 132 -3.19 -28.32 4.61
CA GLY A 132 -4.33 -29.05 4.03
C GLY A 132 -4.13 -29.38 2.54
N LEU A 133 -3.54 -28.43 1.80
CA LEU A 133 -3.27 -28.59 0.37
C LEU A 133 -2.07 -29.49 0.11
N ILE A 134 -0.98 -29.34 0.88
CA ILE A 134 0.27 -30.07 0.71
C ILE A 134 0.64 -30.74 2.06
N PRO A 135 0.22 -31.99 2.28
CA PRO A 135 0.60 -32.73 3.48
C PRO A 135 2.13 -32.89 3.60
N GLY A 136 2.64 -32.77 4.83
CA GLY A 136 4.06 -32.98 5.11
C GLY A 136 4.95 -31.76 4.91
N LEU A 137 4.39 -30.55 4.73
CA LEU A 137 5.15 -29.31 4.77
C LEU A 137 5.99 -29.21 6.05
N GLY A 138 7.26 -28.84 5.91
CA GLY A 138 8.19 -28.58 6.99
C GLY A 138 7.80 -27.37 7.83
N LYS A 139 8.77 -26.79 8.53
CA LYS A 139 8.58 -25.55 9.28
C LYS A 139 8.46 -24.37 8.34
N GLU A 140 7.68 -23.39 8.76
CA GLU A 140 7.67 -22.06 8.13
C GLU A 140 9.08 -21.47 8.18
N THR A 141 9.50 -20.86 7.08
CA THR A 141 10.83 -20.25 6.95
C THR A 141 10.79 -18.73 7.02
N HIS A 142 9.77 -18.11 6.42
CA HIS A 142 9.59 -16.67 6.40
C HIS A 142 8.11 -16.34 6.44
N ARG A 143 7.79 -15.15 6.98
CA ARG A 143 6.47 -14.53 6.90
C ARG A 143 6.59 -13.03 6.74
N TRP A 144 5.67 -12.45 6.01
CA TRP A 144 5.53 -11.00 5.87
C TRP A 144 4.10 -10.63 5.49
N SER A 145 3.78 -9.36 5.59
CA SER A 145 2.56 -8.81 5.01
C SER A 145 2.88 -7.72 4.00
N GLY A 146 1.90 -7.36 3.20
CA GLY A 146 2.01 -6.27 2.24
C GLY A 146 0.68 -5.57 2.07
N GLN A 147 0.71 -4.29 1.68
CA GLN A 147 -0.49 -3.58 1.33
C GLN A 147 -0.65 -3.55 -0.19
N VAL A 148 -1.83 -3.93 -0.66
CA VAL A 148 -2.26 -3.78 -2.06
C VAL A 148 -3.33 -2.70 -2.13
N LEU A 149 -3.45 -2.03 -3.28
CA LEU A 149 -4.50 -1.07 -3.55
C LEU A 149 -5.40 -1.63 -4.64
N ASP A 150 -6.56 -2.12 -4.24
CA ASP A 150 -7.57 -2.58 -5.17
C ASP A 150 -8.32 -1.42 -5.77
N THR A 151 -8.43 -1.41 -7.09
CA THR A 151 -9.31 -0.48 -7.78
C THR A 151 -10.73 -1.04 -7.81
N ILE A 152 -11.72 -0.15 -7.91
CA ILE A 152 -13.13 -0.55 -7.93
C ILE A 152 -13.51 -1.48 -9.08
N ASP A 153 -12.67 -1.60 -10.11
CA ASP A 153 -12.86 -2.45 -11.29
C ASP A 153 -11.69 -3.41 -11.54
N TYR A 154 -10.76 -3.52 -10.59
CA TYR A 154 -9.55 -4.35 -10.63
C TYR A 154 -8.58 -4.05 -11.79
N ALA A 155 -8.77 -2.97 -12.52
CA ALA A 155 -7.85 -2.50 -13.55
C ALA A 155 -7.04 -1.31 -13.02
N GLY A 156 -5.72 -1.32 -13.23
CA GLY A 156 -4.84 -0.22 -12.82
C GLY A 156 -5.23 1.12 -13.44
N PHE A 157 -4.81 2.22 -12.82
CA PHE A 157 -4.90 3.56 -13.39
C PHE A 157 -3.58 3.90 -14.07
N ILE A 158 -3.60 3.99 -15.41
CA ILE A 158 -2.42 4.26 -16.23
C ILE A 158 -2.76 5.33 -17.27
N GLY A 159 -1.96 6.39 -17.35
CA GLY A 159 -2.16 7.47 -18.30
C GLY A 159 -1.96 8.85 -17.70
N CYS A 160 -2.47 9.87 -18.38
CA CYS A 160 -2.37 11.25 -17.91
C CYS A 160 -3.15 11.45 -16.60
N ASP A 161 -2.51 12.07 -15.62
CA ASP A 161 -3.14 12.45 -14.37
C ASP A 161 -4.30 13.42 -14.63
N PRO A 162 -5.49 13.22 -14.03
CA PRO A 162 -6.63 14.11 -14.25
C PRO A 162 -6.37 15.58 -13.92
N GLY A 163 -5.40 15.87 -13.07
CA GLY A 163 -4.99 17.23 -12.69
C GLY A 163 -3.88 17.84 -13.54
N GLY A 164 -3.32 17.13 -14.51
CA GLY A 164 -2.15 17.57 -15.27
C GLY A 164 -2.25 17.30 -16.78
N LYS A 165 -1.26 17.81 -17.52
CA LYS A 165 -1.06 17.52 -18.96
C LYS A 165 0.21 16.73 -19.22
N ASN A 166 1.26 16.96 -18.40
CA ASN A 166 2.57 16.34 -18.50
C ASN A 166 2.90 15.46 -17.30
N ILE A 167 1.94 15.23 -16.39
CA ILE A 167 2.02 14.30 -15.30
C ILE A 167 1.25 13.04 -15.69
N TYR A 168 1.88 11.90 -15.56
CA TYR A 168 1.31 10.59 -15.84
C TYR A 168 1.34 9.72 -14.60
N VAL A 169 0.48 8.73 -14.54
CA VAL A 169 0.38 7.82 -13.39
C VAL A 169 0.44 6.36 -13.85
N ALA A 170 0.93 5.49 -12.96
CA ALA A 170 0.78 4.04 -13.02
C ALA A 170 0.58 3.54 -11.60
N MET A 171 -0.66 3.18 -11.23
CA MET A 171 -1.03 2.88 -9.84
C MET A 171 -2.30 2.04 -9.73
N GLY A 172 -2.61 1.60 -8.50
CA GLY A 172 -3.81 0.82 -8.21
C GLY A 172 -3.74 -0.55 -8.89
N ASP A 173 -2.69 -1.30 -8.60
CA ASP A 173 -2.34 -2.52 -9.33
C ASP A 173 -3.12 -3.77 -8.90
N SER A 174 -3.95 -3.67 -7.87
CA SER A 174 -4.76 -4.78 -7.33
C SER A 174 -3.94 -6.06 -7.13
N GLY A 175 -2.73 -5.92 -6.56
CA GLY A 175 -1.78 -7.03 -6.32
C GLY A 175 -1.02 -7.52 -7.56
N GLN A 176 -1.25 -6.94 -8.76
CA GLN A 176 -0.62 -7.35 -10.01
C GLN A 176 0.46 -6.37 -10.49
N GLY A 177 1.27 -5.86 -9.57
CA GLY A 177 2.23 -4.78 -9.80
C GLY A 177 3.24 -5.03 -10.91
N LEU A 178 3.73 -6.26 -11.10
CA LEU A 178 4.66 -6.59 -12.19
C LEU A 178 4.00 -6.42 -13.56
N THR A 179 2.79 -6.92 -13.74
CA THR A 179 2.04 -6.80 -15.00
C THR A 179 1.67 -5.34 -15.28
N HIS A 180 1.06 -4.65 -14.29
CA HIS A 180 0.67 -3.25 -14.44
C HIS A 180 1.88 -2.32 -14.60
N GLY A 181 3.03 -2.64 -13.99
CA GLY A 181 4.27 -1.88 -14.18
C GLY A 181 4.78 -1.92 -15.63
N VAL A 182 4.75 -3.09 -16.27
CA VAL A 182 5.12 -3.23 -17.70
C VAL A 182 4.11 -2.50 -18.59
N MET A 183 2.81 -2.72 -18.34
CA MET A 183 1.75 -2.03 -19.08
C MET A 183 1.83 -0.51 -18.92
N GLY A 184 2.12 -0.05 -17.70
CA GLY A 184 2.31 1.37 -17.37
C GLY A 184 3.48 1.98 -18.13
N ALA A 185 4.60 1.26 -18.23
CA ALA A 185 5.75 1.70 -19.01
C ALA A 185 5.41 1.82 -20.50
N MET A 186 4.74 0.82 -21.07
CA MET A 186 4.36 0.81 -22.49
C MET A 186 3.37 1.92 -22.83
N LEU A 187 2.28 2.02 -22.07
CA LEU A 187 1.21 2.98 -22.31
C LEU A 187 1.68 4.42 -22.08
N ASN A 188 2.30 4.71 -20.92
CA ASN A 188 2.77 6.07 -20.63
C ASN A 188 3.85 6.52 -21.60
N THR A 189 4.78 5.64 -22.02
CA THR A 189 5.78 5.98 -23.05
C THR A 189 5.12 6.36 -24.38
N SER A 190 4.09 5.60 -24.81
CA SER A 190 3.35 5.93 -26.04
C SER A 190 2.69 7.31 -25.94
N LEU A 191 2.01 7.58 -24.82
CA LEU A 191 1.34 8.87 -24.61
C LEU A 191 2.33 10.04 -24.55
N ILE A 192 3.45 9.89 -23.84
CA ILE A 192 4.52 10.91 -23.75
C ILE A 192 5.10 11.22 -25.14
N LEU A 193 5.21 10.22 -26.00
CA LEU A 193 5.69 10.40 -27.39
C LEU A 193 4.59 10.88 -28.35
N GLY A 194 3.40 11.23 -27.85
CA GLY A 194 2.27 11.68 -28.67
C GLY A 194 1.68 10.59 -29.57
N LYS A 195 1.93 9.32 -29.26
CA LYS A 195 1.40 8.18 -30.03
C LYS A 195 0.08 7.70 -29.42
N ASP A 196 -0.85 7.33 -30.30
CA ASP A 196 -2.08 6.66 -29.85
C ASP A 196 -1.78 5.24 -29.36
N HIS A 197 -2.58 4.78 -28.37
CA HIS A 197 -2.43 3.44 -27.80
C HIS A 197 -3.82 2.81 -27.52
N PRO A 198 -4.06 1.55 -27.92
CA PRO A 198 -5.38 0.92 -27.82
C PRO A 198 -5.89 0.78 -26.40
N TRP A 199 -5.03 0.86 -25.39
CA TRP A 199 -5.39 0.71 -23.99
C TRP A 199 -5.66 2.03 -23.27
N LYS A 200 -5.45 3.19 -23.92
CA LYS A 200 -5.50 4.50 -23.26
C LYS A 200 -6.82 4.77 -22.54
N ASP A 201 -7.94 4.38 -23.14
CA ASP A 201 -9.26 4.64 -22.58
C ASP A 201 -9.64 3.60 -21.51
N ILE A 202 -9.16 2.35 -21.67
CA ILE A 202 -9.41 1.25 -20.74
C ILE A 202 -8.76 1.53 -19.37
N TYR A 203 -7.51 2.01 -19.37
CA TYR A 203 -6.74 2.28 -18.15
C TYR A 203 -6.74 3.74 -17.74
N ALA A 204 -7.48 4.61 -18.45
CA ALA A 204 -7.51 6.05 -18.18
C ALA A 204 -7.78 6.36 -16.69
N PRO A 205 -6.93 7.18 -16.02
CA PRO A 205 -7.14 7.53 -14.61
C PRO A 205 -8.45 8.25 -14.34
N GLY A 206 -8.96 9.00 -15.34
CA GLY A 206 -10.25 9.67 -15.28
C GLY A 206 -11.48 8.80 -15.51
N ARG A 207 -11.32 7.51 -15.85
CA ARG A 207 -12.45 6.63 -16.14
C ARG A 207 -13.41 6.48 -14.95
N VAL A 208 -14.70 6.38 -15.25
CA VAL A 208 -15.76 6.11 -14.27
C VAL A 208 -16.47 4.84 -14.69
N PRO A 209 -16.11 3.69 -14.15
CA PRO A 209 -16.72 2.41 -14.51
C PRO A 209 -18.12 2.30 -13.89
N LEU A 210 -19.16 2.51 -14.69
CA LEU A 210 -20.55 2.49 -14.23
C LEU A 210 -20.95 1.17 -13.55
N LYS A 211 -20.36 0.04 -13.97
CA LYS A 211 -20.59 -1.27 -13.35
C LYS A 211 -20.00 -1.41 -11.95
N ALA A 212 -19.04 -0.57 -11.57
CA ALA A 212 -18.38 -0.58 -10.27
C ALA A 212 -19.04 0.36 -9.23
N ALA A 213 -20.22 0.92 -9.52
CA ALA A 213 -20.89 1.85 -8.61
C ALA A 213 -21.16 1.24 -7.21
N LYS A 214 -21.47 -0.06 -7.14
CA LYS A 214 -21.65 -0.76 -5.87
C LYS A 214 -20.35 -0.79 -5.05
N ASN A 215 -19.24 -1.18 -5.69
CA ASN A 215 -17.93 -1.21 -5.03
C ASN A 215 -17.51 0.18 -4.59
N PHE A 216 -17.69 1.19 -5.44
CA PHE A 216 -17.45 2.59 -5.10
C PHE A 216 -18.18 3.03 -3.83
N LEU A 217 -19.48 2.71 -3.71
CA LEU A 217 -20.27 3.04 -2.52
C LEU A 217 -19.77 2.29 -1.28
N THR A 218 -19.51 0.98 -1.42
CA THR A 218 -19.04 0.15 -0.30
C THR A 218 -17.71 0.65 0.25
N GLU A 219 -16.75 0.96 -0.63
CA GLU A 219 -15.43 1.40 -0.23
C GLU A 219 -15.45 2.79 0.43
N ASN A 220 -16.27 3.71 -0.07
CA ASN A 220 -16.38 5.04 0.51
C ASN A 220 -17.16 5.08 1.85
N VAL A 221 -17.96 4.06 2.17
CA VAL A 221 -18.58 3.91 3.51
C VAL A 221 -17.52 3.74 4.59
N THR A 222 -16.41 3.05 4.32
CA THR A 222 -15.30 2.94 5.29
C THR A 222 -14.70 4.30 5.65
N ALA A 223 -14.55 5.19 4.68
CA ALA A 223 -14.09 6.55 4.95
C ALA A 223 -15.04 7.29 5.91
N LEU A 224 -16.35 7.16 5.70
CA LEU A 224 -17.37 7.77 6.59
C LEU A 224 -17.32 7.17 8.00
N LYS A 225 -17.16 5.84 8.12
CA LYS A 225 -17.01 5.17 9.43
C LYS A 225 -15.77 5.66 10.17
N SER A 226 -14.65 5.82 9.47
CA SER A 226 -13.41 6.33 10.04
C SER A 226 -13.56 7.71 10.69
N PHE A 227 -14.37 8.59 10.12
CA PHE A 227 -14.68 9.88 10.76
C PHE A 227 -15.57 9.72 12.01
N ALA A 228 -16.49 8.75 12.04
CA ALA A 228 -17.31 8.48 13.22
C ALA A 228 -16.47 7.96 14.42
N GLU A 229 -15.34 7.32 14.15
CA GLU A 229 -14.45 6.81 15.20
C GLU A 229 -13.85 7.90 16.08
N TYR A 230 -13.77 9.15 15.62
CA TYR A 230 -13.28 10.26 16.45
C TYR A 230 -14.13 10.48 17.71
N VAL A 231 -15.39 10.10 17.70
CA VAL A 231 -16.28 10.21 18.88
C VAL A 231 -16.30 8.94 19.73
N ALA A 232 -15.77 7.82 19.23
CA ALA A 232 -15.68 6.56 19.97
C ALA A 232 -14.62 6.65 21.09
N PRO A 233 -14.63 5.76 22.11
CA PRO A 233 -13.55 5.62 23.09
C PRO A 233 -12.18 5.37 22.41
N GLY A 234 -11.08 5.62 23.13
CA GLY A 234 -9.76 5.13 22.76
C GLY A 234 -9.65 3.61 23.00
N GLU A 235 -8.61 3.00 22.44
CA GLU A 235 -8.30 1.57 22.69
C GLU A 235 -7.76 1.37 24.11
N LEU A 236 -7.05 2.37 24.63
CA LEU A 236 -6.57 2.43 26.01
C LEU A 236 -7.09 3.69 26.71
N SER A 237 -7.28 3.57 28.03
CA SER A 237 -7.76 4.66 28.88
C SER A 237 -6.64 5.62 29.29
N SER A 238 -5.40 5.13 29.37
CA SER A 238 -4.23 5.89 29.82
C SER A 238 -2.97 5.51 29.02
N LEU A 239 -2.04 6.44 28.90
CA LEU A 239 -0.70 6.17 28.39
C LEU A 239 0.10 5.22 29.28
N ASP A 240 -0.24 5.14 30.57
CA ASP A 240 0.43 4.24 31.52
C ASP A 240 0.10 2.77 31.26
N ASP A 241 -1.04 2.49 30.64
CA ASP A 241 -1.47 1.14 30.26
C ASP A 241 -0.71 0.60 29.03
N LEU A 242 0.03 1.46 28.32
CA LEU A 242 0.75 1.11 27.11
C LEU A 242 2.04 0.34 27.43
N LYS A 243 2.15 -0.89 26.94
CA LYS A 243 3.32 -1.76 27.15
C LYS A 243 4.49 -1.35 26.27
N LEU A 244 5.71 -1.82 26.61
CA LEU A 244 6.89 -1.68 25.75
C LEU A 244 6.64 -2.35 24.40
N GLY A 245 7.09 -1.70 23.31
CA GLY A 245 6.88 -2.17 21.94
C GLY A 245 5.44 -2.07 21.42
N GLN A 246 4.52 -1.51 22.20
CA GLN A 246 3.10 -1.42 21.84
C GLN A 246 2.72 -0.03 21.31
N GLY A 247 1.87 0.00 20.29
CA GLY A 247 1.11 1.17 19.87
C GLY A 247 -0.37 1.01 20.19
N ALA A 248 -1.06 2.09 20.47
CA ALA A 248 -2.50 2.14 20.67
C ALA A 248 -3.05 3.55 20.50
N ILE A 249 -4.36 3.64 20.23
CA ILE A 249 -5.08 4.91 20.22
C ILE A 249 -5.54 5.24 21.64
N VAL A 250 -5.05 6.36 22.17
CA VAL A 250 -5.43 6.87 23.48
C VAL A 250 -6.26 8.13 23.30
N ARG A 251 -7.37 8.24 24.04
CA ARG A 251 -8.22 9.44 24.02
C ARG A 251 -7.87 10.37 25.16
N ARG A 252 -7.58 11.64 24.85
CA ARG A 252 -7.40 12.71 25.82
C ARG A 252 -8.40 13.84 25.53
N GLY A 253 -9.46 13.89 26.30
CA GLY A 253 -10.59 14.80 26.06
C GLY A 253 -11.25 14.53 24.70
N LEU A 254 -11.21 15.51 23.80
CA LEU A 254 -11.74 15.38 22.43
C LEU A 254 -10.69 14.92 21.41
N THR A 255 -9.42 14.83 21.82
CA THR A 255 -8.31 14.49 20.92
C THR A 255 -7.98 13.00 21.01
N LYS A 256 -7.76 12.36 19.88
CA LYS A 256 -7.21 11.02 19.79
C LYS A 256 -5.74 11.08 19.43
N ILE A 257 -4.95 10.31 20.16
CA ILE A 257 -3.49 10.26 20.12
C ILE A 257 -3.08 8.87 19.66
N ALA A 258 -2.31 8.81 18.58
CA ALA A 258 -1.56 7.63 18.16
C ALA A 258 -0.30 7.55 19.05
N ALA A 259 -0.35 6.70 20.08
CA ALA A 259 0.69 6.59 21.09
C ALA A 259 1.46 5.28 20.93
N TYR A 260 2.78 5.36 20.85
CA TYR A 260 3.69 4.21 20.84
C TYR A 260 4.71 4.35 21.97
N ARG A 261 4.92 3.25 22.72
CA ARG A 261 5.98 3.16 23.72
C ARG A 261 7.09 2.26 23.19
N ASP A 262 8.27 2.82 22.98
CA ASP A 262 9.40 2.04 22.48
C ASP A 262 10.00 1.10 23.55
N GLU A 263 10.94 0.24 23.16
CA GLU A 263 11.59 -0.72 24.03
C GLU A 263 12.43 -0.06 25.16
N ALA A 264 12.81 1.21 24.99
CA ALA A 264 13.49 2.01 26.01
C ALA A 264 12.51 2.70 26.97
N GLY A 265 11.20 2.58 26.73
CA GLY A 265 10.13 3.20 27.52
C GLY A 265 9.77 4.62 27.10
N ALA A 266 10.41 5.18 26.06
CA ALA A 266 10.09 6.50 25.56
C ALA A 266 8.75 6.50 24.81
N LEU A 267 7.95 7.55 25.00
CA LEU A 267 6.65 7.74 24.35
C LEU A 267 6.82 8.55 23.06
N HIS A 268 6.24 8.04 21.99
CA HIS A 268 6.09 8.73 20.72
C HIS A 268 4.60 9.02 20.53
N LEU A 269 4.24 10.29 20.64
CA LEU A 269 2.85 10.76 20.63
C LEU A 269 2.58 11.61 19.39
N HIS A 270 1.58 11.20 18.62
CA HIS A 270 1.19 11.88 17.40
C HIS A 270 -0.34 12.01 17.33
N SER A 271 -0.82 12.95 16.51
CA SER A 271 -2.22 12.97 16.15
C SER A 271 -2.64 11.66 15.49
N ALA A 272 -3.76 11.08 15.92
CA ALA A 272 -4.35 9.91 15.26
C ALA A 272 -5.10 10.25 13.97
N SER A 273 -4.81 11.40 13.37
CA SER A 273 -5.44 11.92 12.14
C SER A 273 -4.46 11.83 10.98
N CYS A 274 -4.82 11.10 9.95
CA CYS A 274 -4.05 10.98 8.71
C CYS A 274 -3.84 12.35 8.06
N THR A 275 -2.61 12.69 7.68
CA THR A 275 -2.27 13.98 7.07
C THR A 275 -2.73 14.12 5.62
N HIS A 276 -3.28 13.06 5.01
CA HIS A 276 -3.89 13.12 3.68
C HIS A 276 -5.24 13.87 3.73
N VAL A 277 -6.29 13.26 4.33
CA VAL A 277 -7.65 13.84 4.41
C VAL A 277 -8.28 13.72 5.80
N GLY A 278 -7.49 13.47 6.84
CA GLY A 278 -7.96 13.48 8.21
C GLY A 278 -8.67 12.22 8.68
N CYS A 279 -8.56 11.08 8.00
CA CYS A 279 -9.12 9.82 8.48
C CYS A 279 -8.44 9.34 9.76
N HIS A 280 -9.18 8.64 10.61
CA HIS A 280 -8.66 8.03 11.84
C HIS A 280 -7.66 6.93 11.53
N LEU A 281 -6.55 6.88 12.27
CA LEU A 281 -5.49 5.88 12.13
C LEU A 281 -5.72 4.70 13.07
N HIS A 282 -5.17 3.54 12.72
CA HIS A 282 -5.17 2.32 13.51
C HIS A 282 -3.76 1.77 13.65
N TRP A 283 -3.49 1.13 14.81
CA TRP A 283 -2.22 0.46 15.04
C TRP A 283 -2.19 -0.87 14.29
N ASN A 284 -1.04 -1.17 13.71
CA ASN A 284 -0.72 -2.46 13.11
C ASN A 284 0.45 -3.04 13.90
N SER A 285 0.17 -4.02 14.74
CA SER A 285 1.16 -4.59 15.66
C SER A 285 2.22 -5.42 14.93
N PHE A 286 1.87 -6.05 13.82
CA PHE A 286 2.79 -6.88 13.06
C PHE A 286 3.83 -6.04 12.30
N GLU A 287 3.40 -4.97 11.65
CA GLU A 287 4.29 -4.06 10.89
C GLU A 287 4.88 -2.94 11.76
N SER A 288 4.42 -2.80 13.01
CA SER A 288 4.78 -1.70 13.92
C SER A 288 4.60 -0.33 13.26
N CYS A 289 3.41 -0.07 12.72
CA CYS A 289 3.08 1.16 12.03
C CYS A 289 1.62 1.59 12.24
N TRP A 290 1.28 2.79 11.78
CA TRP A 290 -0.07 3.33 11.79
C TRP A 290 -0.67 3.21 10.40
N ASP A 291 -1.75 2.48 10.26
CA ASP A 291 -2.48 2.27 9.01
C ASP A 291 -3.67 3.25 8.90
N CYS A 292 -3.87 3.81 7.70
CA CYS A 292 -5.05 4.60 7.38
C CYS A 292 -6.02 3.76 6.52
N PRO A 293 -7.23 3.42 7.03
CA PRO A 293 -8.16 2.55 6.32
C PRO A 293 -8.82 3.21 5.10
N CYS A 294 -8.75 4.53 4.98
CA CYS A 294 -9.42 5.24 3.88
C CYS A 294 -8.71 5.06 2.54
N HIS A 295 -7.40 5.35 2.49
CA HIS A 295 -6.65 5.38 1.23
C HIS A 295 -5.27 4.74 1.33
N GLY A 296 -4.96 4.04 2.44
CA GLY A 296 -3.75 3.23 2.58
C GLY A 296 -2.49 4.00 2.94
N SER A 297 -2.58 5.24 3.44
CA SER A 297 -1.40 5.88 4.03
C SER A 297 -0.90 5.07 5.21
N MET A 298 0.42 4.89 5.31
CA MET A 298 1.06 4.25 6.45
C MET A 298 2.11 5.16 7.04
N PHE A 299 2.23 5.14 8.36
CA PHE A 299 3.22 5.94 9.08
C PHE A 299 3.99 5.05 10.06
N ASN A 300 5.29 5.27 10.15
CA ASN A 300 6.09 4.56 11.16
C ASN A 300 5.77 5.07 12.58
N VAL A 301 6.36 4.44 13.58
CA VAL A 301 6.19 4.79 15.02
C VAL A 301 6.56 6.24 15.37
N LYS A 302 7.35 6.91 14.52
CA LYS A 302 7.74 8.32 14.69
C LYS A 302 6.83 9.28 13.92
N GLY A 303 5.73 8.78 13.35
CA GLY A 303 4.77 9.56 12.57
C GLY A 303 5.25 9.96 11.18
N VAL A 304 6.36 9.40 10.68
CA VAL A 304 6.85 9.67 9.33
C VAL A 304 6.11 8.77 8.34
N PRO A 305 5.57 9.32 7.22
CA PRO A 305 4.90 8.51 6.22
C PRO A 305 5.88 7.52 5.57
N ILE A 306 5.46 6.26 5.45
CA ILE A 306 6.18 5.17 4.79
C ILE A 306 5.44 4.65 3.57
N ASN A 307 4.15 5.00 3.43
CA ASN A 307 3.37 4.74 2.23
C ASN A 307 2.43 5.91 1.94
N ALA A 308 2.30 6.25 0.65
CA ALA A 308 1.39 7.28 0.15
C ALA A 308 -0.10 6.87 0.37
N PRO A 309 -1.06 7.80 0.25
CA PRO A 309 -0.98 9.16 -0.31
C PRO A 309 -0.50 10.26 0.65
N ALA A 310 -0.43 10.02 1.94
CA ALA A 310 0.13 11.02 2.85
C ALA A 310 1.63 11.22 2.57
N ILE A 311 2.04 12.47 2.43
CA ILE A 311 3.44 12.88 2.19
C ILE A 311 4.03 13.67 3.35
N GLY A 312 3.19 14.18 4.26
CA GLY A 312 3.61 14.91 5.45
C GLY A 312 3.54 14.06 6.73
N PRO A 313 4.43 14.30 7.71
CA PRO A 313 4.44 13.57 8.97
C PRO A 313 3.20 13.89 9.81
N LEU A 314 2.85 12.96 10.70
CA LEU A 314 1.81 13.18 11.70
C LEU A 314 2.24 14.29 12.67
N PRO A 315 1.36 15.25 13.01
CA PRO A 315 1.63 16.25 14.02
C PRO A 315 1.99 15.61 15.36
N LYS A 316 3.04 16.09 16.01
CA LYS A 316 3.37 15.67 17.37
C LYS A 316 2.35 16.22 18.36
N VAL A 317 2.12 15.47 19.42
CA VAL A 317 1.27 15.86 20.56
C VAL A 317 2.14 15.90 21.81
N ASP A 318 2.02 16.95 22.57
CA ASP A 318 2.73 17.08 23.85
C ASP A 318 2.15 16.16 24.93
N THR A 319 2.98 15.73 25.87
CA THR A 319 2.62 14.85 26.99
C THR A 319 1.65 15.50 27.98
#